data_fc4ae93f5b4b920c7986fed88e092d94
#
_entry.id   fc4ae93f5b4b920c7986fed88e092d94
#
_cell.length_a   1.000
_cell.length_b   1.000
_cell.length_c   1.000
_cell.angle_alpha   90.00
_cell.angle_beta   90.00
_cell.angle_gamma   90.00
#
_symmetry.space_group_name_H-M   'P 1'
#
loop_
_entity.id
_entity.type
_entity.pdbx_description
1 polymer ?
#
loop_
_entity_poly.entity_id
_entity_poly.type
_entity_poly.pdbx_seq_one_letter_code
_entity_poly.pdbx_strand_id
1 'polypeptide(L)' 'MLGSKEIRDLTPEKAVFGGYDARSVDMMLDQAADDMEALERENAELRAKLKVMVDKIEEYRRIESGIRQALMTAQGM' A
#
# COMPACT_ATOMS: atom_id res chain seq x y z
N MET A 1 8.13 10.58 1.46
CA MET A 1 8.84 9.29 1.65
C MET A 1 9.59 8.95 0.37
N LEU A 2 10.85 8.61 0.48
CA LEU A 2 11.66 8.23 -0.68
C LEU A 2 11.20 6.87 -1.21
N GLY A 3 11.00 6.78 -2.52
CA GLY A 3 10.68 5.53 -3.17
C GLY A 3 11.91 4.62 -3.35
N SER A 4 11.69 3.34 -3.64
CA SER A 4 12.77 2.39 -3.87
C SER A 4 13.70 2.81 -5.00
N LYS A 5 13.13 3.38 -6.07
CA LYS A 5 13.91 3.88 -7.20
C LYS A 5 14.84 5.02 -6.80
N GLU A 6 14.35 5.95 -6.00
CA GLU A 6 15.15 7.08 -5.53
C GLU A 6 16.31 6.62 -4.67
N ILE A 7 16.13 5.60 -3.85
CA ILE A 7 17.20 4.99 -3.06
C ILE A 7 18.25 4.32 -3.96
N ARG A 8 17.80 3.64 -5.01
CA ARG A 8 18.72 3.01 -5.97
C ARG A 8 19.53 4.03 -6.77
N ASP A 9 18.96 5.19 -7.04
CA ASP A 9 19.63 6.27 -7.75
C ASP A 9 20.65 7.02 -6.88
N LEU A 10 20.61 6.83 -5.57
CA LEU A 10 21.65 7.34 -4.69
C LEU A 10 22.93 6.58 -4.94
N THR A 11 23.88 7.24 -5.59
CA THR A 11 25.16 6.60 -5.92
C THR A 11 26.18 6.81 -4.82
N PRO A 12 26.71 5.74 -4.22
CA PRO A 12 27.71 5.83 -3.16
C PRO A 12 29.04 6.43 -3.63
N GLU A 13 29.24 6.48 -4.93
CA GLU A 13 30.50 6.94 -5.56
C GLU A 13 30.89 8.38 -5.17
N LYS A 14 29.89 9.21 -4.87
CA LYS A 14 30.10 10.62 -4.54
C LYS A 14 30.10 10.92 -3.05
N ALA A 15 29.85 9.90 -2.23
CA ALA A 15 29.72 10.08 -0.81
C ALA A 15 30.97 9.60 -0.07
N VAL A 16 31.51 10.45 0.80
CA VAL A 16 32.58 10.07 1.72
C VAL A 16 31.89 9.64 3.01
N PHE A 17 31.92 8.35 3.31
CA PHE A 17 31.22 7.78 4.45
C PHE A 17 32.14 7.59 5.66
N GLY A 18 33.06 8.52 5.92
CA GLY A 18 33.77 8.61 7.18
C GLY A 18 34.42 7.33 7.70
N GLY A 19 35.08 6.55 6.84
CA GLY A 19 35.74 5.31 7.25
C GLY A 19 34.94 4.04 7.05
N TYR A 20 33.70 4.13 6.60
CA TYR A 20 32.91 2.96 6.23
C TYR A 20 33.33 2.46 4.84
N ASP A 21 33.32 1.15 4.68
CA ASP A 21 33.58 0.54 3.38
C ASP A 21 32.44 0.90 2.40
N ALA A 22 32.80 1.49 1.27
CA ALA A 22 31.83 1.87 0.23
C ALA A 22 30.99 0.70 -0.24
N ARG A 23 31.57 -0.50 -0.30
CA ARG A 23 30.86 -1.72 -0.68
C ARG A 23 29.78 -2.10 0.33
N SER A 24 30.11 -2.00 1.62
CA SER A 24 29.13 -2.29 2.68
C SER A 24 27.96 -1.32 2.66
N VAL A 25 28.24 -0.04 2.44
CA VAL A 25 27.19 0.98 2.32
C VAL A 25 26.34 0.74 1.09
N ASP A 26 26.96 0.39 -0.03
CA ASP A 26 26.26 0.07 -1.27
C ASP A 26 25.30 -1.11 -1.08
N MET A 27 25.77 -2.16 -0.42
CA MET A 27 24.94 -3.33 -0.10
C MET A 27 23.77 -2.98 0.82
N MET A 28 24.01 -2.11 1.79
CA MET A 28 22.94 -1.64 2.68
C MET A 28 21.89 -0.84 1.93
N LEU A 29 22.30 0.03 1.02
CA LEU A 29 21.39 0.81 0.20
C LEU A 29 20.58 -0.08 -0.74
N ASP A 30 21.20 -1.09 -1.34
CA ASP A 30 20.49 -2.05 -2.17
C ASP A 30 19.46 -2.83 -1.37
N GLN A 31 19.82 -3.28 -0.18
CA GLN A 31 18.89 -3.98 0.69
C GLN A 31 17.72 -3.09 1.08
N ALA A 32 17.99 -1.85 1.42
CA ALA A 32 16.94 -0.88 1.77
C ALA A 32 16.00 -0.64 0.58
N ALA A 33 16.55 -0.51 -0.61
CA ALA A 33 15.76 -0.33 -1.83
C ALA A 33 14.87 -1.56 -2.12
N ASP A 34 15.41 -2.76 -1.94
CA ASP A 34 14.64 -4.00 -2.09
C ASP A 34 13.50 -4.09 -1.09
N ASP A 35 13.77 -3.74 0.16
CA ASP A 35 12.77 -3.74 1.22
C ASP A 35 11.66 -2.72 0.93
N MET A 36 12.02 -1.55 0.43
CA MET A 36 11.05 -0.54 0.05
C MET A 36 10.19 -0.98 -1.13
N GLU A 37 10.78 -1.64 -2.13
CA GLU A 37 10.00 -2.22 -3.23
C GLU A 37 9.00 -3.25 -2.73
N ALA A 38 9.42 -4.12 -1.83
CA ALA A 38 8.54 -5.13 -1.24
C ALA A 38 7.39 -4.48 -0.48
N LEU A 39 7.68 -3.45 0.31
CA LEU A 39 6.67 -2.71 1.06
C LEU A 39 5.72 -1.94 0.14
N GLU A 40 6.22 -1.37 -0.94
CA GLU A 40 5.38 -0.68 -1.93
C GLU A 40 4.39 -1.65 -2.58
N ARG A 41 4.86 -2.86 -2.95
CA ARG A 41 3.98 -3.90 -3.50
C ARG A 41 2.93 -4.35 -2.51
N GLU A 42 3.34 -4.63 -1.28
CA GLU A 42 2.44 -5.02 -0.20
C GLU A 42 1.39 -3.94 0.06
N ASN A 43 1.82 -2.68 0.07
CA ASN A 43 0.93 -1.55 0.26
C ASN A 43 -0.10 -1.46 -0.87
N ALA A 44 0.32 -1.65 -2.12
CA ALA A 44 -0.59 -1.66 -3.27
C ALA A 44 -1.60 -2.80 -3.18
N GLU A 45 -1.18 -3.98 -2.76
CA GLU A 45 -2.07 -5.14 -2.56
C GLU A 45 -3.09 -4.88 -1.45
N LEU A 46 -2.64 -4.31 -0.33
CA LEU A 46 -3.53 -3.98 0.78
C LEU A 46 -4.56 -2.93 0.38
N ARG A 47 -4.16 -1.92 -0.37
CA ARG A 47 -5.08 -0.90 -0.89
C ARG A 47 -6.12 -1.51 -1.83
N ALA A 48 -5.71 -2.43 -2.69
CA ALA A 48 -6.63 -3.12 -3.58
C ALA A 48 -7.64 -3.95 -2.80
N LYS A 49 -7.20 -4.66 -1.77
CA LYS A 49 -8.08 -5.42 -0.89
C LYS A 49 -9.06 -4.53 -0.14
N LEU A 50 -8.59 -3.40 0.36
CA LEU A 50 -9.46 -2.42 1.02
C LEU A 50 -10.55 -1.91 0.09
N LYS A 51 -10.20 -1.61 -1.15
CA LYS A 51 -11.18 -1.15 -2.13
C LYS A 51 -12.27 -2.19 -2.36
N VAL A 52 -11.88 -3.46 -2.52
CA VAL A 52 -12.85 -4.56 -2.68
C VAL A 52 -13.75 -4.67 -1.46
N MET A 53 -13.19 -4.54 -0.25
CA MET A 53 -13.97 -4.61 0.98
C MET A 53 -14.95 -3.44 1.11
N VAL A 54 -14.51 -2.24 0.78
CA VAL A 54 -15.38 -1.05 0.79
C VAL A 54 -16.51 -1.22 -0.20
N ASP A 55 -16.24 -1.70 -1.41
CA ASP A 55 -17.26 -1.95 -2.42
C ASP A 55 -18.29 -2.97 -1.95
N LYS A 56 -17.85 -4.02 -1.24
CA LYS A 56 -18.75 -5.02 -0.67
C LYS A 56 -19.62 -4.45 0.45
N ILE A 57 -19.05 -3.60 1.29
CA ILE A 57 -19.81 -2.93 2.35
C ILE A 57 -20.89 -2.05 1.75
N GLU A 58 -20.57 -1.30 0.71
CA GLU A 58 -21.55 -0.46 0.01
C GLU A 58 -22.66 -1.29 -0.63
N GLU A 59 -22.30 -2.44 -1.20
CA GLU A 59 -23.26 -3.38 -1.78
C GLU A 59 -24.21 -3.92 -0.70
N TYR A 60 -23.67 -4.35 0.44
CA TYR A 60 -24.48 -4.84 1.54
C TYR A 60 -25.41 -3.76 2.10
N ARG A 61 -24.93 -2.53 2.18
CA ARG A 61 -25.77 -1.40 2.62
C ARG A 61 -26.92 -1.14 1.66
N ARG A 62 -26.71 -1.26 0.38
CA ARG A 62 -27.77 -1.11 -0.62
C ARG A 62 -28.79 -2.22 -0.50
N ILE A 63 -28.35 -3.46 -0.31
CA ILE A 63 -29.23 -4.61 -0.10
C ILE A 63 -30.06 -4.43 1.17
N GLU A 64 -29.40 -4.05 2.26
CA GLU A 64 -30.07 -3.80 3.54
C GLU A 64 -31.12 -2.70 3.42
N SER A 65 -30.76 -1.62 2.75
CA SER A 65 -31.67 -0.50 2.50
C SER A 65 -32.88 -0.93 1.68
N GLY A 66 -32.67 -1.73 0.66
CA GLY A 66 -33.72 -2.28 -0.19
C GLY A 66 -34.67 -3.19 0.59
N ILE A 67 -34.13 -4.06 1.44
CA ILE A 67 -34.94 -4.93 2.31
C ILE A 67 -35.76 -4.11 3.28
N ARG A 68 -35.18 -3.12 3.91
CA ARG A 68 -35.84 -2.24 4.85
C ARG A 68 -37.00 -1.51 4.18
N GLN A 69 -36.79 -1.00 2.98
CA GLN A 69 -37.76 -0.30 2.19
C GLN A 69 -38.93 -1.23 1.80
N ALA A 70 -38.62 -2.46 1.39
CA ALA A 70 -39.61 -3.47 1.06
C ALA A 70 -40.47 -3.82 2.28
N LEU A 71 -39.86 -3.98 3.45
CA LEU A 71 -40.56 -4.26 4.69
C LEU A 71 -41.50 -3.10 5.09
N MET A 72 -41.02 -1.88 4.96
CA MET A 72 -41.82 -0.69 5.26
C MET A 72 -43.02 -0.59 4.31
N THR A 73 -42.83 -0.85 3.05
CA THR A 73 -43.93 -0.85 2.07
C THR A 73 -44.94 -1.93 2.39
N ALA A 74 -44.50 -3.13 2.74
CA ALA A 74 -45.40 -4.22 3.12
C ALA A 74 -46.19 -3.91 4.39
N GLN A 75 -45.57 -3.27 5.38
CA GLN A 75 -46.21 -2.88 6.64
C GLN A 75 -47.16 -1.68 6.48
N GLY A 76 -46.86 -0.83 5.54
CA GLY A 76 -47.65 0.35 5.25
C GLY A 76 -48.96 0.07 4.49
N MET A 77 -49.13 -1.12 4.03
CA MET A 77 -50.34 -1.57 3.36
C MET A 77 -51.25 -2.32 4.34
#